data_95eb952118ab64bd5cfdc8e7d5c94adf
#
_entry.id   95eb952118ab64bd5cfdc8e7d5c94adf
#
_cell.length_a   1.000
_cell.length_b   1.000
_cell.length_c   1.000
_cell.angle_alpha   90.00
_cell.angle_beta   90.00
_cell.angle_gamma   90.00
#
_symmetry.space_group_name_H-M   'P 1'
#
loop_
_entity.id
_entity.type
_entity.pdbx_description
1 polymer ?
#
loop_
_entity_poly.entity_id
_entity_poly.type
_entity_poly.pdbx_seq_one_letter_code
_entity_poly.pdbx_strand_id
1 'polypeptide(L)'
;MNLINNKYKIIEKLGAGCFGEIYKGENIRTQEYVAIKVEPIANNLKLLKNESVIYQYLVGLQGVPNVKWFGKDVVNYYMVLNLLGDSLQTLLNNKKIFSLKLVLQVGLQIIFILKSIHEKGLVHRDIKPDNFLLGNDKKQINIIDFGFCRSIENITDTKKTTGLIGSLTYASLNAHNYTELSYRDDLESLGYMLIYFYQGFLDWQKTENIKLIIQMKQQIVDNYKIPIVLRDFLKRVRLLGFNEMPDYNSLINLLKREVEKI
;
A
#
# COMPACT_ATOMS: atom_id res chain seq x y z
N MET A 1 -20.55 8.84 27.35
CA MET A 1 -19.69 8.36 26.27
C MET A 1 -18.59 9.39 26.05
N ASN A 2 -17.33 9.01 26.20
CA ASN A 2 -16.24 9.96 25.95
C ASN A 2 -16.09 10.16 24.44
N LEU A 3 -16.23 11.40 24.01
CA LEU A 3 -16.04 11.80 22.62
C LEU A 3 -14.55 12.16 22.37
N ILE A 4 -13.98 11.65 21.30
CA ILE A 4 -12.65 12.09 20.84
C ILE A 4 -12.79 13.51 20.28
N ASN A 5 -11.98 14.44 20.82
CA ASN A 5 -12.02 15.87 20.46
C ASN A 5 -13.43 16.48 20.56
N ASN A 6 -14.26 16.08 21.51
CA ASN A 6 -15.66 16.54 21.66
C ASN A 6 -16.47 16.50 20.35
N LYS A 7 -16.10 15.64 19.42
CA LYS A 7 -16.65 15.63 18.05
C LYS A 7 -16.84 14.23 17.46
N TYR A 8 -15.99 13.27 17.80
CA TYR A 8 -16.01 11.96 17.16
C TYR A 8 -16.41 10.90 18.17
N LYS A 9 -17.44 10.11 17.83
CA LYS A 9 -17.93 8.96 18.59
C LYS A 9 -17.42 7.68 17.93
N ILE A 10 -16.79 6.78 18.70
CA ILE A 10 -16.47 5.44 18.24
C ILE A 10 -17.77 4.61 18.16
N ILE A 11 -17.96 3.90 17.05
CA ILE A 11 -19.12 3.03 16.81
C ILE A 11 -18.72 1.58 16.94
N GLU A 12 -17.77 1.12 16.11
CA GLU A 12 -17.36 -0.28 16.04
C GLU A 12 -15.89 -0.42 15.65
N LYS A 13 -15.26 -1.52 16.04
CA LYS A 13 -13.90 -1.84 15.66
C LYS A 13 -13.90 -2.42 14.24
N LEU A 14 -13.08 -1.85 13.35
CA LEU A 14 -12.88 -2.34 11.98
C LEU A 14 -11.72 -3.32 11.87
N GLY A 15 -10.67 -3.14 12.70
CA GLY A 15 -9.49 -3.98 12.65
C GLY A 15 -8.43 -3.57 13.66
N ALA A 16 -7.32 -4.31 13.61
CA ALA A 16 -6.09 -4.00 14.34
C ALA A 16 -4.91 -4.27 13.42
N GLY A 17 -3.88 -3.45 13.49
CA GLY A 17 -2.64 -3.58 12.74
C GLY A 17 -1.42 -3.43 13.65
N CYS A 18 -0.23 -3.46 13.05
CA CYS A 18 1.04 -3.30 13.77
C CYS A 18 1.13 -1.97 14.54
N PHE A 19 0.35 -0.97 14.15
CA PHE A 19 0.41 0.40 14.64
C PHE A 19 -0.74 0.78 15.57
N GLY A 20 -1.64 -0.14 15.90
CA GLY A 20 -2.77 0.11 16.76
C GLY A 20 -4.10 -0.42 16.23
N GLU A 21 -5.19 0.14 16.73
CA GLU A 21 -6.55 -0.29 16.40
C GLU A 21 -7.24 0.70 15.48
N ILE A 22 -8.10 0.19 14.61
CA ILE A 22 -8.87 1.00 13.67
C ILE A 22 -10.36 0.83 13.97
N TYR A 23 -11.07 1.94 14.08
CA TYR A 23 -12.47 2.00 14.38
C TYR A 23 -13.25 2.78 13.33
N LYS A 24 -14.49 2.37 13.10
CA LYS A 24 -15.49 3.25 12.51
C LYS A 24 -16.01 4.20 13.57
N GLY A 25 -16.07 5.45 13.24
CA GLY A 25 -16.63 6.49 14.08
C GLY A 25 -17.60 7.37 13.32
N GLU A 26 -18.22 8.28 14.04
CA GLU A 26 -19.15 9.28 13.52
C GLU A 26 -18.76 10.67 14.05
N ASN A 27 -18.73 11.64 13.17
CA ASN A 27 -18.70 13.04 13.56
C ASN A 27 -20.11 13.45 13.98
N ILE A 28 -20.35 13.62 15.27
CA ILE A 28 -21.69 13.92 15.82
C ILE A 28 -22.29 15.25 15.35
N ARG A 29 -21.45 16.16 14.77
CA ARG A 29 -21.93 17.45 14.27
C ARG A 29 -22.41 17.38 12.82
N THR A 30 -21.73 16.57 12.00
CA THR A 30 -22.01 16.45 10.55
C THR A 30 -22.69 15.14 10.19
N GLN A 31 -22.80 14.19 11.13
CA GLN A 31 -23.28 12.81 10.93
C GLN A 31 -22.44 12.01 9.90
N GLU A 32 -21.26 12.51 9.57
CA GLU A 32 -20.35 11.85 8.65
C GLU A 32 -19.62 10.69 9.33
N TYR A 33 -19.61 9.51 8.71
CA TYR A 33 -18.78 8.40 9.15
C TYR A 33 -17.30 8.63 8.83
N VAL A 34 -16.43 8.19 9.75
CA VAL A 34 -14.98 8.38 9.69
C VAL A 34 -14.26 7.09 10.09
N ALA A 35 -13.03 6.94 9.63
CA ALA A 35 -12.09 5.96 10.17
C ALA A 35 -11.25 6.63 11.28
N ILE A 36 -11.10 5.96 12.42
CA ILE A 36 -10.32 6.45 13.56
C ILE A 36 -9.22 5.44 13.86
N LYS A 37 -7.96 5.81 13.60
CA LYS A 37 -6.78 5.02 13.96
C LYS A 37 -6.32 5.44 15.35
N VAL A 38 -6.08 4.48 16.25
CA VAL A 38 -5.75 4.70 17.67
C VAL A 38 -4.43 4.01 17.98
N GLU A 39 -3.46 4.75 18.51
CA GLU A 39 -2.17 4.23 18.97
C GLU A 39 -1.95 4.56 20.44
N PRO A 40 -1.71 3.57 21.33
CA PRO A 40 -1.37 3.81 22.73
C PRO A 40 -0.06 4.62 22.87
N ILE A 41 -0.07 5.67 23.68
CA ILE A 41 1.12 6.50 23.95
C ILE A 41 2.23 5.65 24.63
N ALA A 42 1.83 4.66 25.43
CA ALA A 42 2.76 3.76 26.11
C ALA A 42 3.70 2.97 25.16
N ASN A 43 3.33 2.80 23.90
CA ASN A 43 4.16 2.12 22.91
C ASN A 43 5.44 2.89 22.55
N ASN A 44 5.56 4.17 22.91
CA ASN A 44 6.70 5.08 22.63
C ASN A 44 7.17 5.18 21.18
N LEU A 45 6.50 4.52 20.24
CA LEU A 45 6.92 4.42 18.83
C LEU A 45 6.57 5.67 18.02
N LYS A 46 5.54 6.43 18.45
CA LYS A 46 5.04 7.65 17.78
C LYS A 46 4.76 7.47 16.27
N LEU A 47 4.40 6.23 15.87
CA LEU A 47 4.23 5.88 14.46
C LEU A 47 3.05 6.64 13.86
N LEU A 48 1.93 6.72 14.58
CA LEU A 48 0.74 7.44 14.13
C LEU A 48 1.00 8.94 13.96
N LYS A 49 1.86 9.52 14.81
CA LYS A 49 2.29 10.91 14.66
C LYS A 49 3.08 11.11 13.36
N ASN A 50 4.04 10.24 13.09
CA ASN A 50 4.85 10.31 11.87
C ASN A 50 3.97 10.08 10.64
N GLU A 51 3.09 9.10 10.69
CA GLU A 51 2.11 8.82 9.62
C GLU A 51 1.22 10.03 9.32
N SER A 52 0.76 10.74 10.37
CA SER A 52 -0.06 11.96 10.19
C SER A 52 0.68 13.08 9.45
N VAL A 53 1.99 13.22 9.66
CA VAL A 53 2.83 14.20 8.94
C VAL A 53 2.93 13.83 7.45
N ILE A 54 3.08 12.54 7.14
CA ILE A 54 3.11 12.07 5.75
C ILE A 54 1.76 12.37 5.05
N TYR A 55 0.63 12.07 5.70
CA TYR A 55 -0.68 12.41 5.14
C TYR A 55 -0.84 13.91 4.88
N GLN A 56 -0.35 14.77 5.78
CA GLN A 56 -0.39 16.22 5.58
C GLN A 56 0.48 16.66 4.40
N TYR A 57 1.64 16.05 4.21
CA TYR A 57 2.52 16.32 3.07
C TYR A 57 1.91 15.88 1.73
N LEU A 58 1.09 14.83 1.74
CA LEU A 58 0.41 14.27 0.57
C LEU A 58 -1.00 14.86 0.36
N VAL A 59 -1.40 15.86 1.13
CA VAL A 59 -2.75 16.44 1.04
C VAL A 59 -3.07 16.90 -0.37
N GLY A 60 -4.28 16.58 -0.86
CA GLY A 60 -4.75 16.93 -2.20
C GLY A 60 -4.31 15.98 -3.31
N LEU A 61 -3.48 14.98 -3.05
CA LEU A 61 -3.18 13.95 -4.04
C LEU A 61 -4.38 13.03 -4.22
N GLN A 62 -4.74 12.79 -5.48
CA GLN A 62 -5.79 11.82 -5.82
C GLN A 62 -5.39 10.43 -5.36
N GLY A 63 -6.31 9.72 -4.72
CA GLY A 63 -6.06 8.38 -4.18
C GLY A 63 -5.38 8.35 -2.82
N VAL A 64 -5.23 9.50 -2.14
CA VAL A 64 -4.78 9.59 -0.75
C VAL A 64 -5.90 10.21 0.10
N PRO A 65 -6.40 9.52 1.15
CA PRO A 65 -7.45 10.07 2.00
C PRO A 65 -6.95 11.26 2.83
N ASN A 66 -7.87 12.17 3.16
CA ASN A 66 -7.54 13.34 3.97
C ASN A 66 -7.62 13.02 5.46
N VAL A 67 -6.67 13.54 6.23
CA VAL A 67 -6.74 13.59 7.69
C VAL A 67 -7.69 14.73 8.10
N LYS A 68 -8.78 14.36 8.75
CA LYS A 68 -9.78 15.30 9.27
C LYS A 68 -9.38 15.89 10.62
N TRP A 69 -8.63 15.13 11.39
CA TRP A 69 -8.09 15.55 12.67
C TRP A 69 -7.02 14.58 13.16
N PHE A 70 -6.01 15.13 13.83
CA PHE A 70 -4.99 14.38 14.57
C PHE A 70 -4.82 15.01 15.95
N GLY A 71 -4.71 14.19 16.98
CA GLY A 71 -4.49 14.66 18.35
C GLY A 71 -4.27 13.50 19.33
N LYS A 72 -4.27 13.83 20.62
CA LYS A 72 -4.06 12.86 21.70
C LYS A 72 -4.88 13.20 22.92
N ASP A 73 -5.15 12.19 23.74
CA ASP A 73 -5.52 12.36 25.15
C ASP A 73 -4.36 11.89 26.07
N VAL A 74 -4.67 11.51 27.31
CA VAL A 74 -3.68 11.04 28.28
C VAL A 74 -3.13 9.65 27.93
N VAL A 75 -3.88 8.84 27.16
CA VAL A 75 -3.60 7.42 26.92
C VAL A 75 -3.20 7.14 25.47
N ASN A 76 -3.85 7.81 24.50
CA ASN A 76 -3.75 7.45 23.09
C ASN A 76 -3.47 8.66 22.19
N TYR A 77 -2.80 8.40 21.05
CA TYR A 77 -2.89 9.21 19.86
C TYR A 77 -4.07 8.73 19.01
N TYR A 78 -4.70 9.70 18.32
CA TYR A 78 -5.82 9.45 17.42
C TYR A 78 -5.59 10.15 16.09
N MET A 79 -5.88 9.47 14.99
CA MET A 79 -5.94 10.05 13.66
C MET A 79 -7.30 9.73 13.03
N VAL A 80 -8.01 10.77 12.62
CA VAL A 80 -9.33 10.66 11.99
C VAL A 80 -9.21 10.93 10.51
N LEU A 81 -9.67 9.98 9.70
CA LEU A 81 -9.58 9.98 8.23
C LEU A 81 -10.96 9.82 7.62
N ASN A 82 -11.06 10.04 6.30
CA ASN A 82 -12.23 9.60 5.56
C ASN A 82 -12.44 8.10 5.77
N LEU A 83 -13.69 7.70 6.03
CA LEU A 83 -14.04 6.28 5.95
C LEU A 83 -14.10 5.88 4.48
N LEU A 84 -13.38 4.84 4.13
CA LEU A 84 -13.35 4.25 2.80
C LEU A 84 -14.16 2.94 2.78
N GLY A 85 -14.37 2.39 1.60
CA GLY A 85 -15.02 1.10 1.39
C GLY A 85 -14.09 -0.09 1.61
N ASP A 86 -14.42 -1.21 0.96
CA ASP A 86 -13.68 -2.47 1.07
C ASP A 86 -12.26 -2.36 0.51
N SER A 87 -11.33 -3.10 1.12
CA SER A 87 -9.98 -3.28 0.57
C SER A 87 -10.01 -4.19 -0.66
N LEU A 88 -8.98 -4.06 -1.51
CA LEU A 88 -8.82 -4.97 -2.65
C LEU A 88 -8.63 -6.42 -2.17
N GLN A 89 -8.10 -6.65 -0.97
CA GLN A 89 -8.02 -7.98 -0.36
C GLN A 89 -9.42 -8.53 -0.06
N THR A 90 -10.29 -7.72 0.55
CA THR A 90 -11.69 -8.11 0.82
C THR A 90 -12.42 -8.47 -0.47
N LEU A 91 -12.25 -7.66 -1.52
CA LEU A 91 -12.86 -7.91 -2.82
C LEU A 91 -12.36 -9.21 -3.47
N LEU A 92 -11.05 -9.48 -3.34
CA LEU A 92 -10.47 -10.73 -3.86
C LEU A 92 -10.96 -11.95 -3.10
N ASN A 93 -11.07 -11.86 -1.76
CA ASN A 93 -11.61 -12.95 -0.94
C ASN A 93 -13.03 -13.35 -1.39
N ASN A 94 -13.83 -12.38 -1.79
CA ASN A 94 -15.20 -12.60 -2.27
C ASN A 94 -15.24 -13.16 -3.71
N LYS A 95 -14.32 -12.73 -4.58
CA LYS A 95 -14.31 -13.09 -6.01
C LYS A 95 -13.33 -14.21 -6.38
N LYS A 96 -12.39 -14.52 -5.49
CA LYS A 96 -11.26 -15.46 -5.65
C LYS A 96 -10.19 -15.01 -6.65
N ILE A 97 -10.59 -14.54 -7.84
CA ILE A 97 -9.69 -14.02 -8.89
C ILE A 97 -10.33 -12.85 -9.60
N PHE A 98 -9.50 -12.00 -10.20
CA PHE A 98 -9.95 -10.93 -11.08
C PHE A 98 -9.65 -11.28 -12.54
N SER A 99 -10.49 -10.81 -13.47
CA SER A 99 -10.17 -10.91 -14.90
C SER A 99 -8.91 -10.10 -15.23
N LEU A 100 -8.16 -10.50 -16.25
CA LEU A 100 -6.95 -9.77 -16.66
C LEU A 100 -7.26 -8.29 -16.91
N LYS A 101 -8.38 -7.98 -17.57
CA LYS A 101 -8.81 -6.60 -17.80
C LYS A 101 -8.95 -5.81 -16.50
N LEU A 102 -9.60 -6.37 -15.48
CA LEU A 102 -9.76 -5.72 -14.18
C LEU A 102 -8.41 -5.56 -13.47
N VAL A 103 -7.54 -6.58 -13.50
CA VAL A 103 -6.18 -6.51 -12.94
C VAL A 103 -5.41 -5.34 -13.53
N LEU A 104 -5.43 -5.19 -14.87
CA LEU A 104 -4.72 -4.11 -15.55
C LEU A 104 -5.33 -2.73 -15.23
N GLN A 105 -6.65 -2.62 -15.14
CA GLN A 105 -7.33 -1.37 -14.75
C GLN A 105 -6.99 -0.95 -13.30
N VAL A 106 -6.96 -1.90 -12.37
CA VAL A 106 -6.51 -1.69 -10.99
C VAL A 106 -5.04 -1.28 -10.98
N GLY A 107 -4.19 -1.97 -11.73
CA GLY A 107 -2.76 -1.65 -11.87
C GLY A 107 -2.53 -0.22 -12.37
N LEU A 108 -3.28 0.21 -13.37
CA LEU A 108 -3.20 1.59 -13.90
C LEU A 108 -3.52 2.62 -12.82
N GLN A 109 -4.60 2.46 -12.06
CA GLN A 109 -4.94 3.40 -10.99
C GLN A 109 -3.83 3.45 -9.92
N ILE A 110 -3.31 2.28 -9.50
CA ILE A 110 -2.27 2.21 -8.47
C ILE A 110 -0.96 2.84 -8.96
N ILE A 111 -0.57 2.62 -10.23
CA ILE A 111 0.62 3.27 -10.81
C ILE A 111 0.49 4.80 -10.77
N PHE A 112 -0.68 5.36 -11.08
CA PHE A 112 -0.91 6.81 -10.99
C PHE A 112 -0.76 7.33 -9.56
N ILE A 113 -1.29 6.60 -8.57
CA ILE A 113 -1.15 6.97 -7.15
C ILE A 113 0.32 6.91 -6.72
N LEU A 114 1.02 5.81 -7.01
CA LEU A 114 2.44 5.65 -6.67
C LEU A 114 3.31 6.70 -7.35
N LYS A 115 3.07 7.00 -8.64
CA LYS A 115 3.76 8.08 -9.34
C LYS A 115 3.66 9.39 -8.55
N SER A 116 2.46 9.79 -8.15
CA SER A 116 2.24 11.05 -7.42
C SER A 116 2.94 11.08 -6.05
N ILE A 117 3.02 9.94 -5.36
CA ILE A 117 3.73 9.80 -4.08
C ILE A 117 5.25 9.85 -4.31
N HIS A 118 5.75 9.13 -5.31
CA HIS A 118 7.16 9.08 -5.66
C HIS A 118 7.71 10.42 -6.17
N GLU A 119 6.89 11.19 -6.91
CA GLU A 119 7.22 12.57 -7.32
C GLU A 119 7.37 13.53 -6.13
N LYS A 120 6.81 13.18 -4.95
CA LYS A 120 7.04 13.86 -3.67
C LYS A 120 8.29 13.35 -2.92
N GLY A 121 9.09 12.48 -3.53
CA GLY A 121 10.29 11.91 -2.91
C GLY A 121 10.00 10.87 -1.83
N LEU A 122 8.79 10.32 -1.77
CA LEU A 122 8.38 9.33 -0.77
C LEU A 122 8.30 7.93 -1.37
N VAL A 123 8.64 6.92 -0.57
CA VAL A 123 8.47 5.49 -0.86
C VAL A 123 7.57 4.89 0.20
N HIS A 124 6.54 4.15 -0.20
CA HIS A 124 5.53 3.61 0.70
C HIS A 124 6.04 2.42 1.52
N ARG A 125 6.74 1.48 0.88
CA ARG A 125 7.42 0.30 1.44
C ARG A 125 6.51 -0.81 2.01
N ASP A 126 5.19 -0.69 1.89
CA ASP A 126 4.25 -1.76 2.26
C ASP A 126 3.07 -1.84 1.27
N ILE A 127 3.40 -2.07 0.00
CA ILE A 127 2.41 -2.23 -1.08
C ILE A 127 1.82 -3.64 -0.99
N LYS A 128 0.52 -3.71 -0.64
CA LYS A 128 -0.26 -4.94 -0.50
C LYS A 128 -1.75 -4.68 -0.69
N PRO A 129 -2.58 -5.68 -1.03
CA PRO A 129 -4.01 -5.50 -1.30
C PRO A 129 -4.81 -4.87 -0.17
N ASP A 130 -4.40 -5.10 1.08
CA ASP A 130 -5.07 -4.56 2.27
C ASP A 130 -4.94 -3.04 2.37
N ASN A 131 -3.88 -2.46 1.81
CA ASN A 131 -3.59 -1.03 1.86
C ASN A 131 -4.23 -0.24 0.70
N PHE A 132 -5.00 -0.89 -0.18
CA PHE A 132 -5.75 -0.24 -1.24
C PHE A 132 -7.24 -0.44 -1.04
N LEU A 133 -7.98 0.64 -0.79
CA LEU A 133 -9.40 0.63 -0.51
C LEU A 133 -10.17 1.38 -1.59
N LEU A 134 -11.40 0.91 -1.86
CA LEU A 134 -12.31 1.66 -2.73
C LEU A 134 -12.79 2.94 -2.04
N GLY A 135 -12.91 4.01 -2.79
CA GLY A 135 -13.62 5.20 -2.37
C GLY A 135 -15.13 4.94 -2.22
N ASN A 136 -15.86 5.93 -1.69
CA ASN A 136 -17.31 5.84 -1.51
C ASN A 136 -18.08 5.66 -2.83
N ASP A 137 -17.49 6.10 -3.95
CA ASP A 137 -18.01 5.91 -5.30
C ASP A 137 -17.79 4.48 -5.85
N LYS A 138 -17.05 3.63 -5.10
CA LYS A 138 -16.66 2.27 -5.47
C LYS A 138 -15.86 2.16 -6.79
N LYS A 139 -15.32 3.27 -7.29
CA LYS A 139 -14.58 3.34 -8.56
C LYS A 139 -13.13 3.77 -8.33
N GLN A 140 -12.91 4.74 -7.45
CA GLN A 140 -11.59 5.25 -7.16
C GLN A 140 -10.90 4.37 -6.12
N ILE A 141 -9.65 4.01 -6.40
CA ILE A 141 -8.78 3.33 -5.44
C ILE A 141 -8.05 4.39 -4.61
N ASN A 142 -7.92 4.12 -3.31
CA ASN A 142 -7.18 4.96 -2.38
C ASN A 142 -6.14 4.11 -1.65
N ILE A 143 -4.95 4.65 -1.45
CA ILE A 143 -3.88 4.03 -0.66
C ILE A 143 -3.94 4.54 0.77
N ILE A 144 -3.71 3.64 1.72
CA ILE A 144 -3.67 3.94 3.15
C ILE A 144 -2.41 3.35 3.79
N ASP A 145 -2.21 3.70 5.07
CA ASP A 145 -1.17 3.14 5.94
C ASP A 145 0.26 3.54 5.53
N PHE A 146 0.59 4.80 5.78
CA PHE A 146 1.93 5.35 5.55
C PHE A 146 2.89 5.12 6.73
N GLY A 147 2.61 4.17 7.62
CA GLY A 147 3.44 3.89 8.80
C GLY A 147 4.87 3.46 8.46
N PHE A 148 5.07 2.82 7.32
CA PHE A 148 6.40 2.47 6.80
C PHE A 148 6.97 3.47 5.80
N CYS A 149 6.21 4.50 5.42
CA CYS A 149 6.61 5.46 4.40
C CYS A 149 7.86 6.24 4.83
N ARG A 150 8.73 6.52 3.85
CA ARG A 150 9.98 7.25 4.08
C ARG A 150 10.35 8.13 2.88
N SER A 151 11.01 9.26 3.16
CA SER A 151 11.70 10.03 2.12
C SER A 151 12.93 9.26 1.62
N ILE A 152 13.14 9.30 0.30
CA ILE A 152 14.33 8.72 -0.34
C ILE A 152 15.54 9.67 -0.25
N GLU A 153 15.35 10.92 0.16
CA GLU A 153 16.42 11.89 0.28
C GLU A 153 17.49 11.41 1.27
N ASN A 154 18.76 11.54 0.87
CA ASN A 154 19.93 11.17 1.69
C ASN A 154 20.00 9.67 2.06
N ILE A 155 19.35 8.80 1.29
CA ILE A 155 19.46 7.34 1.43
C ILE A 155 20.30 6.79 0.29
N THR A 156 21.12 5.79 0.60
CA THR A 156 21.94 5.06 -0.36
C THR A 156 21.59 3.57 -0.36
N ASP A 157 21.75 2.91 -1.49
CA ASP A 157 21.53 1.46 -1.64
C ASP A 157 22.50 0.58 -0.83
N THR A 158 23.60 1.16 -0.36
CA THR A 158 24.60 0.47 0.47
C THR A 158 24.15 0.27 1.91
N LYS A 159 23.15 1.03 2.38
CA LYS A 159 22.65 0.92 3.73
C LYS A 159 21.77 -0.33 3.87
N LYS A 160 21.98 -1.08 4.97
CA LYS A 160 21.16 -2.24 5.28
C LYS A 160 20.10 -1.91 6.31
N THR A 161 18.93 -2.55 6.16
CA THR A 161 17.86 -2.49 7.16
C THR A 161 18.09 -3.54 8.25
N THR A 162 17.53 -3.31 9.43
CA THR A 162 17.65 -4.23 10.57
C THR A 162 16.70 -5.44 10.47
N GLY A 163 15.83 -5.46 9.46
CA GLY A 163 14.87 -6.53 9.24
C GLY A 163 14.07 -6.31 7.95
N LEU A 164 13.19 -7.25 7.63
CA LEU A 164 12.30 -7.14 6.50
C LEU A 164 11.33 -5.97 6.72
N ILE A 165 11.26 -5.07 5.74
CA ILE A 165 10.29 -3.98 5.71
C ILE A 165 9.14 -4.40 4.78
N GLY A 166 7.90 -4.19 5.24
CA GLY A 166 6.70 -4.54 4.50
C GLY A 166 6.24 -5.98 4.70
N SER A 167 5.27 -6.41 3.92
CA SER A 167 4.65 -7.73 3.99
C SER A 167 5.51 -8.80 3.30
N LEU A 168 5.83 -9.91 3.99
CA LEU A 168 6.62 -11.02 3.47
C LEU A 168 6.15 -11.47 2.07
N THR A 169 4.85 -11.54 1.86
CA THR A 169 4.25 -11.99 0.60
C THR A 169 4.59 -11.04 -0.56
N TYR A 170 4.50 -9.72 -0.34
CA TYR A 170 4.61 -8.73 -1.41
C TYR A 170 5.95 -7.98 -1.43
N ALA A 171 6.79 -8.12 -0.40
CA ALA A 171 8.09 -7.46 -0.31
C ALA A 171 8.96 -7.74 -1.55
N SER A 172 9.70 -6.73 -2.01
CA SER A 172 10.62 -6.85 -3.15
C SER A 172 11.79 -7.78 -2.86
N LEU A 173 12.53 -8.18 -3.88
CA LEU A 173 13.78 -8.94 -3.71
C LEU A 173 14.80 -8.16 -2.87
N ASN A 174 14.87 -6.84 -3.04
CA ASN A 174 15.75 -5.98 -2.25
C ASN A 174 15.35 -5.97 -0.76
N ALA A 175 14.05 -5.97 -0.44
CA ALA A 175 13.57 -6.07 0.93
C ALA A 175 14.01 -7.39 1.61
N HIS A 176 13.94 -8.51 0.87
CA HIS A 176 14.43 -9.79 1.36
C HIS A 176 15.95 -9.83 1.56
N ASN A 177 16.70 -9.02 0.83
CA ASN A 177 18.15 -8.86 0.99
C ASN A 177 18.53 -7.83 2.07
N TYR A 178 17.51 -7.29 2.78
CA TYR A 178 17.68 -6.27 3.82
C TYR A 178 18.41 -5.02 3.36
N THR A 179 18.25 -4.64 2.08
CA THR A 179 18.76 -3.37 1.55
C THR A 179 17.71 -2.27 1.69
N GLU A 180 18.14 -1.01 1.67
CA GLU A 180 17.20 0.12 1.65
C GLU A 180 16.33 0.04 0.39
N LEU A 181 15.08 0.50 0.55
CA LEU A 181 14.05 0.42 -0.48
C LEU A 181 13.87 1.77 -1.17
N SER A 182 13.56 1.71 -2.47
CA SER A 182 13.32 2.87 -3.32
C SER A 182 12.04 2.72 -4.14
N TYR A 183 11.81 3.59 -5.11
CA TYR A 183 10.62 3.58 -5.96
C TYR A 183 10.39 2.24 -6.67
N ARG A 184 11.48 1.58 -7.12
CA ARG A 184 11.42 0.27 -7.78
C ARG A 184 10.80 -0.82 -6.91
N ASP A 185 11.00 -0.73 -5.60
CA ASP A 185 10.54 -1.73 -4.65
C ASP A 185 9.02 -1.69 -4.44
N ASP A 186 8.42 -0.50 -4.40
CA ASP A 186 6.96 -0.33 -4.41
C ASP A 186 6.35 -0.88 -5.71
N LEU A 187 7.00 -0.64 -6.86
CA LEU A 187 6.55 -1.15 -8.16
C LEU A 187 6.72 -2.67 -8.28
N GLU A 188 7.79 -3.25 -7.73
CA GLU A 188 7.97 -4.71 -7.70
C GLU A 188 6.88 -5.38 -6.84
N SER A 189 6.58 -4.79 -5.67
CA SER A 189 5.49 -5.22 -4.80
C SER A 189 4.13 -5.13 -5.51
N LEU A 190 3.89 -4.06 -6.28
CA LEU A 190 2.72 -3.95 -7.14
C LEU A 190 2.68 -5.09 -8.17
N GLY A 191 3.78 -5.41 -8.83
CA GLY A 191 3.84 -6.51 -9.79
C GLY A 191 3.40 -7.85 -9.19
N TYR A 192 3.84 -8.18 -7.97
CA TYR A 192 3.40 -9.37 -7.25
C TYR A 192 1.92 -9.31 -6.90
N MET A 193 1.43 -8.14 -6.49
CA MET A 193 0.02 -7.94 -6.18
C MET A 193 -0.87 -8.14 -7.40
N LEU A 194 -0.47 -7.65 -8.58
CA LEU A 194 -1.21 -7.86 -9.83
C LEU A 194 -1.26 -9.34 -10.24
N ILE A 195 -0.15 -10.08 -10.08
CA ILE A 195 -0.12 -11.52 -10.31
C ILE A 195 -1.04 -12.25 -9.31
N TYR A 196 -1.02 -11.84 -8.04
CA TYR A 196 -1.92 -12.37 -7.02
C TYR A 196 -3.40 -12.17 -7.39
N PHE A 197 -3.77 -11.01 -7.86
CA PHE A 197 -5.14 -10.74 -8.31
C PHE A 197 -5.57 -11.61 -9.49
N TYR A 198 -4.64 -11.89 -10.40
CA TYR A 198 -4.90 -12.71 -11.57
C TYR A 198 -5.01 -14.20 -11.25
N GLN A 199 -4.10 -14.73 -10.41
CA GLN A 199 -4.04 -16.16 -10.09
C GLN A 199 -4.84 -16.57 -8.84
N GLY A 200 -5.09 -15.62 -7.92
CA GLY A 200 -5.69 -15.87 -6.60
C GLY A 200 -4.69 -16.35 -5.55
N PHE A 201 -3.45 -16.62 -5.90
CA PHE A 201 -2.39 -17.09 -5.01
C PHE A 201 -1.00 -16.69 -5.54
N LEU A 202 0.00 -16.80 -4.65
CA LEU A 202 1.42 -16.73 -4.98
C LEU A 202 2.10 -17.96 -4.38
N ASP A 203 2.94 -18.64 -5.15
CA ASP A 203 3.51 -19.93 -4.76
C ASP A 203 4.26 -19.89 -3.42
N TRP A 204 4.91 -18.77 -3.11
CA TRP A 204 5.66 -18.57 -1.86
C TRP A 204 4.81 -18.27 -0.62
N GLN A 205 3.48 -18.09 -0.74
CA GLN A 205 2.61 -17.92 0.43
C GLN A 205 2.54 -19.17 1.33
N LYS A 206 3.00 -20.30 0.84
CA LYS A 206 2.96 -21.59 1.53
C LYS A 206 4.21 -21.90 2.35
N THR A 207 5.17 -20.99 2.39
CA THR A 207 6.46 -21.20 3.07
C THR A 207 6.93 -19.95 3.79
N GLU A 208 7.65 -20.13 4.89
CA GLU A 208 8.37 -19.07 5.60
C GLU A 208 9.88 -19.11 5.32
N ASN A 209 10.34 -20.06 4.51
CA ASN A 209 11.75 -20.17 4.14
C ASN A 209 12.16 -19.03 3.19
N ILE A 210 12.86 -18.04 3.71
CA ILE A 210 13.25 -16.84 2.97
C ILE A 210 14.04 -17.15 1.70
N LYS A 211 14.97 -18.12 1.75
CA LYS A 211 15.74 -18.51 0.55
C LYS A 211 14.84 -19.06 -0.55
N LEU A 212 13.87 -19.89 -0.18
CA LEU A 212 12.92 -20.45 -1.12
C LEU A 212 11.98 -19.38 -1.68
N ILE A 213 11.52 -18.44 -0.84
CA ILE A 213 10.72 -17.28 -1.26
C ILE A 213 11.49 -16.45 -2.31
N ILE A 214 12.74 -16.12 -2.05
CA ILE A 214 13.58 -15.37 -2.99
C ILE A 214 13.72 -16.12 -4.31
N GLN A 215 14.01 -17.41 -4.29
CA GLN A 215 14.14 -18.22 -5.49
C GLN A 215 12.83 -18.23 -6.31
N MET A 216 11.68 -18.46 -5.67
CA MET A 216 10.37 -18.46 -6.34
C MET A 216 10.05 -17.07 -6.94
N LYS A 217 10.33 -15.98 -6.20
CA LYS A 217 10.16 -14.62 -6.70
C LYS A 217 11.05 -14.35 -7.91
N GLN A 218 12.30 -14.80 -7.90
CA GLN A 218 13.21 -14.65 -9.06
C GLN A 218 12.66 -15.35 -10.30
N GLN A 219 12.15 -16.58 -10.14
CA GLN A 219 11.68 -17.42 -11.23
C GLN A 219 10.30 -17.02 -11.79
N ILE A 220 9.52 -16.20 -11.07
CA ILE A 220 8.14 -15.88 -11.46
C ILE A 220 8.03 -15.22 -12.85
N VAL A 221 9.04 -14.48 -13.26
CA VAL A 221 9.08 -13.80 -14.57
C VAL A 221 9.20 -14.74 -15.76
N ASP A 222 9.57 -16.01 -15.50
CA ASP A 222 9.69 -17.06 -16.51
C ASP A 222 8.48 -18.01 -16.52
N ASN A 223 7.55 -17.84 -15.58
CA ASN A 223 6.35 -18.66 -15.50
C ASN A 223 5.36 -18.29 -16.63
N TYR A 224 5.28 -19.17 -17.65
CA TYR A 224 4.43 -18.97 -18.83
C TYR A 224 2.92 -18.96 -18.55
N LYS A 225 2.47 -19.42 -17.38
CA LYS A 225 1.07 -19.37 -16.95
C LYS A 225 0.64 -17.93 -16.58
N ILE A 226 1.61 -17.04 -16.31
CA ILE A 226 1.36 -15.65 -16.01
C ILE A 226 1.32 -14.86 -17.32
N PRO A 227 0.32 -13.99 -17.52
CA PRO A 227 0.25 -13.12 -18.70
C PRO A 227 1.56 -12.39 -18.96
N ILE A 228 1.98 -12.34 -20.22
CA ILE A 228 3.26 -11.74 -20.62
C ILE A 228 3.38 -10.28 -20.14
N VAL A 229 2.29 -9.52 -20.18
CA VAL A 229 2.25 -8.11 -19.74
C VAL A 229 2.65 -7.96 -18.26
N LEU A 230 2.24 -8.87 -17.38
CA LEU A 230 2.59 -8.83 -15.95
C LEU A 230 4.05 -9.25 -15.72
N ARG A 231 4.53 -10.22 -16.49
CA ARG A 231 5.95 -10.62 -16.46
C ARG A 231 6.87 -9.51 -16.97
N ASP A 232 6.49 -8.86 -18.06
CA ASP A 232 7.26 -7.75 -18.64
C ASP A 232 7.25 -6.53 -17.71
N PHE A 233 6.13 -6.25 -17.02
CA PHE A 233 6.08 -5.24 -15.98
C PHE A 233 7.14 -5.51 -14.89
N LEU A 234 7.16 -6.72 -14.32
CA LEU A 234 8.15 -7.11 -13.31
C LEU A 234 9.59 -7.05 -13.84
N LYS A 235 9.85 -7.53 -15.06
CA LYS A 235 11.18 -7.46 -15.67
C LYS A 235 11.67 -6.01 -15.77
N ARG A 236 10.81 -5.08 -16.22
CA ARG A 236 11.17 -3.67 -16.35
C ARG A 236 11.48 -3.03 -14.99
N VAL A 237 10.63 -3.23 -13.98
CA VAL A 237 10.84 -2.60 -12.68
C VAL A 237 12.07 -3.14 -11.95
N ARG A 238 12.45 -4.40 -12.18
CA ARG A 238 13.66 -5.00 -11.62
C ARG A 238 14.97 -4.51 -12.24
N LEU A 239 14.92 -3.91 -13.44
CA LEU A 239 16.07 -3.31 -14.09
C LEU A 239 16.38 -1.90 -13.57
N LEU A 240 15.46 -1.28 -12.83
CA LEU A 240 15.64 0.08 -12.32
C LEU A 240 16.75 0.16 -11.28
N GLY A 241 17.58 1.18 -11.38
CA GLY A 241 18.55 1.54 -10.36
C GLY A 241 17.89 2.08 -9.09
N PHE A 242 18.65 2.12 -7.98
CA PHE A 242 18.14 2.60 -6.68
C PHE A 242 17.63 4.05 -6.73
N ASN A 243 18.42 4.95 -7.33
CA ASN A 243 18.09 6.37 -7.43
C ASN A 243 17.34 6.73 -8.72
N GLU A 244 17.00 5.72 -9.53
CA GLU A 244 16.36 5.94 -10.82
C GLU A 244 14.87 6.24 -10.63
N MET A 245 14.41 7.38 -11.17
CA MET A 245 12.98 7.67 -11.25
C MET A 245 12.37 6.78 -12.34
N PRO A 246 11.39 5.94 -12.01
CA PRO A 246 10.77 5.04 -12.99
C PRO A 246 10.11 5.81 -14.14
N ASP A 247 10.25 5.28 -15.38
CA ASP A 247 9.44 5.76 -16.50
C ASP A 247 7.99 5.25 -16.37
N TYR A 248 7.21 5.99 -15.57
CA TYR A 248 5.79 5.68 -15.34
C TYR A 248 4.98 5.67 -16.62
N ASN A 249 5.33 6.52 -17.60
CA ASN A 249 4.60 6.57 -18.87
C ASN A 249 4.80 5.28 -19.67
N SER A 250 6.01 4.73 -19.66
CA SER A 250 6.30 3.43 -20.28
C SER A 250 5.53 2.29 -19.60
N LEU A 251 5.47 2.27 -18.26
CA LEU A 251 4.72 1.26 -17.49
C LEU A 251 3.20 1.38 -17.72
N ILE A 252 2.67 2.60 -17.72
CA ILE A 252 1.25 2.87 -18.00
C ILE A 252 0.90 2.42 -19.43
N ASN A 253 1.73 2.76 -20.41
CA ASN A 253 1.50 2.37 -21.81
C ASN A 253 1.56 0.86 -22.01
N LEU A 254 2.44 0.15 -21.29
CA LEU A 254 2.49 -1.30 -21.29
C LEU A 254 1.13 -1.91 -20.90
N LEU A 255 0.54 -1.44 -19.79
CA LEU A 255 -0.76 -1.96 -19.31
C LEU A 255 -1.92 -1.48 -20.19
N LYS A 256 -1.95 -0.22 -20.63
CA LYS A 256 -3.03 0.32 -21.47
C LYS A 256 -3.16 -0.41 -22.81
N ARG A 257 -2.05 -0.65 -23.50
CA ARG A 257 -2.04 -1.40 -24.76
C ARG A 257 -2.63 -2.80 -24.62
N GLU A 258 -2.47 -3.44 -23.46
CA GLU A 258 -3.04 -4.76 -23.24
C GLU A 258 -4.53 -4.67 -22.89
N VAL A 259 -4.97 -3.63 -22.15
CA VAL A 259 -6.40 -3.39 -21.91
C VAL A 259 -7.17 -3.17 -23.22
N GLU A 260 -6.55 -2.50 -24.19
CA GLU A 260 -7.17 -2.22 -25.51
C GLU A 260 -7.32 -3.47 -26.41
N LYS A 261 -6.56 -4.55 -26.14
CA LYS A 261 -6.64 -5.81 -26.90
C LYS A 261 -7.73 -6.76 -26.37
N ILE A 262 -8.17 -6.56 -25.13
CA ILE A 262 -9.13 -7.43 -24.41
C ILE A 262 -10.37 -6.64 -23.98
#